data_c12196114f3057be3c18973062bf0e50
#
_entry.id   c12196114f3057be3c18973062bf0e50
#
_cell.length_a   1.000
_cell.length_b   1.000
_cell.length_c   1.000
_cell.angle_alpha   90.00
_cell.angle_beta   90.00
_cell.angle_gamma   90.00
#
_symmetry.space_group_name_H-M   'P 1'
#
loop_
_entity.id
_entity.type
_entity.pdbx_description
1 polymer ?
#
loop_
_entity_poly.entity_id
_entity_poly.type
_entity_poly.pdbx_seq_one_letter_code
_entity_poly.pdbx_strand_id
1 'polypeptide(L)'
;WQPGVGGDADVYTSAFCGLALLAADEPRFLPAITAAIRFINEKSTASIDPKDPRVGPKNWQAASSAILMAEYQLATGDTSFFKFLQANCDLLAARVTKNGKMGHHFDIPYNGGGLVIINSQAHLAWALAEKCGHARDEIAWSRSYREVEASLDQRTGALGYSAKAPRSPDIAARTGAMAAALAITGAKEGMAQQLAEALATHHGRMRHAHAMSSIGLIYGFAGLKSVNPKAHREVMAEWVPYLELSRNAVGSAAYFGGKRNIG
;
A
#
# COMPACT_ATOMS: atom_id res chain seq x y z
N TRP A 1 2.34 -17.74 -14.85
CA TRP A 1 2.22 -17.39 -13.43
C TRP A 1 1.67 -18.60 -12.68
N GLN A 2 2.46 -19.20 -11.80
CA GLN A 2 1.97 -20.23 -10.88
C GLN A 2 1.77 -19.55 -9.52
N PRO A 3 0.55 -19.57 -8.93
CA PRO A 3 0.38 -19.16 -7.56
C PRO A 3 1.24 -20.07 -6.68
N GLY A 4 2.18 -19.48 -5.99
CA GLY A 4 2.96 -20.18 -4.98
C GLY A 4 2.02 -20.66 -3.87
N VAL A 5 2.35 -21.77 -3.31
CA VAL A 5 1.72 -22.50 -2.20
C VAL A 5 0.64 -21.72 -1.44
N GLY A 6 -0.60 -22.03 -1.69
CA GLY A 6 -1.85 -21.40 -1.31
C GLY A 6 -1.89 -20.70 0.04
N GLY A 7 -2.57 -19.56 0.07
CA GLY A 7 -2.83 -18.81 1.29
C GLY A 7 -3.04 -17.33 1.05
N ASP A 8 -3.09 -16.58 2.13
CA ASP A 8 -3.29 -15.13 2.17
C ASP A 8 -2.29 -14.34 1.32
N ALA A 9 -1.08 -14.88 1.11
CA ALA A 9 -0.02 -14.26 0.32
C ALA A 9 -0.37 -14.11 -1.16
N ASP A 10 -1.18 -15.01 -1.72
CA ASP A 10 -1.47 -15.04 -3.16
C ASP A 10 -2.28 -13.82 -3.61
N VAL A 11 -3.17 -13.32 -2.77
CA VAL A 11 -4.04 -12.17 -3.09
C VAL A 11 -3.23 -10.89 -3.21
N TYR A 12 -2.43 -10.55 -2.20
CA TYR A 12 -1.65 -9.30 -2.27
C TYR A 12 -0.49 -9.40 -3.27
N THR A 13 0.10 -10.58 -3.47
CA THR A 13 1.11 -10.79 -4.50
C THR A 13 0.49 -10.59 -5.89
N SER A 14 -0.71 -11.13 -6.13
CA SER A 14 -1.45 -10.90 -7.38
C SER A 14 -1.76 -9.42 -7.60
N ALA A 15 -2.12 -8.70 -6.53
CA ALA A 15 -2.37 -7.28 -6.62
C ALA A 15 -1.11 -6.49 -7.00
N PHE A 16 0.04 -6.77 -6.38
CA PHE A 16 1.30 -6.11 -6.74
C PHE A 16 1.80 -6.49 -8.13
N CYS A 17 1.66 -7.75 -8.56
CA CYS A 17 1.97 -8.14 -9.93
C CYS A 17 1.07 -7.41 -10.93
N GLY A 18 -0.23 -7.32 -10.63
CA GLY A 18 -1.18 -6.55 -11.46
C GLY A 18 -0.80 -5.08 -11.58
N LEU A 19 -0.42 -4.44 -10.46
CA LEU A 19 0.08 -3.05 -10.45
C LEU A 19 1.37 -2.89 -11.27
N ALA A 20 2.30 -3.83 -11.19
CA ALA A 20 3.54 -3.79 -11.97
C ALA A 20 3.26 -3.90 -13.47
N LEU A 21 2.35 -4.80 -13.87
CA LEU A 21 1.93 -4.93 -15.27
C LEU A 21 1.18 -3.69 -15.77
N LEU A 22 0.36 -3.09 -14.92
CA LEU A 22 -0.35 -1.83 -15.23
C LEU A 22 0.63 -0.67 -15.42
N ALA A 23 1.64 -0.58 -14.55
CA ALA A 23 2.69 0.45 -14.63
C ALA A 23 3.60 0.30 -15.86
N ALA A 24 3.66 -0.88 -16.48
CA ALA A 24 4.36 -1.09 -17.74
C ALA A 24 3.64 -0.45 -18.95
N ASP A 25 2.37 -0.07 -18.76
CA ASP A 25 1.53 0.64 -19.77
C ASP A 25 1.50 -0.07 -21.15
N GLU A 26 1.46 -1.40 -21.15
CA GLU A 26 1.39 -2.18 -22.37
C GLU A 26 0.02 -2.88 -22.50
N PRO A 27 -0.77 -2.61 -23.54
CA PRO A 27 -2.11 -3.21 -23.74
C PRO A 27 -2.14 -4.74 -23.72
N ARG A 28 -1.05 -5.39 -24.12
CA ARG A 28 -0.94 -6.86 -24.09
C ARG A 28 -1.06 -7.46 -22.69
N PHE A 29 -0.85 -6.67 -21.62
CA PHE A 29 -0.95 -7.12 -20.24
C PHE A 29 -2.37 -7.01 -19.66
N LEU A 30 -3.28 -6.28 -20.30
CA LEU A 30 -4.66 -6.11 -19.79
C LEU A 30 -5.38 -7.43 -19.50
N PRO A 31 -5.30 -8.49 -20.35
CA PRO A 31 -5.92 -9.77 -20.02
C PRO A 31 -5.36 -10.40 -18.73
N ALA A 32 -4.05 -10.30 -18.49
CA ALA A 32 -3.42 -10.83 -17.29
C ALA A 32 -3.82 -10.04 -16.04
N ILE A 33 -3.90 -8.71 -16.14
CA ILE A 33 -4.34 -7.82 -15.05
C ILE A 33 -5.80 -8.12 -14.69
N THR A 34 -6.68 -8.23 -15.70
CA THR A 34 -8.09 -8.58 -15.51
C THR A 34 -8.25 -9.96 -14.86
N ALA A 35 -7.45 -10.94 -15.27
CA ALA A 35 -7.43 -12.28 -14.68
C ALA A 35 -6.98 -12.23 -13.20
N ALA A 36 -5.97 -11.42 -12.88
CA ALA A 36 -5.52 -11.21 -11.50
C ALA A 36 -6.63 -10.59 -10.62
N ILE A 37 -7.35 -9.58 -11.13
CA ILE A 37 -8.46 -8.95 -10.39
C ILE A 37 -9.60 -9.95 -10.17
N ARG A 38 -9.96 -10.76 -11.17
CA ARG A 38 -10.96 -11.82 -11.01
C ARG A 38 -10.57 -12.85 -9.95
N PHE A 39 -9.33 -13.33 -9.99
CA PHE A 39 -8.78 -14.23 -8.98
C PHE A 39 -8.87 -13.62 -7.57
N ILE A 40 -8.47 -12.34 -7.41
CA ILE A 40 -8.57 -11.62 -6.14
C ILE A 40 -10.02 -11.57 -5.66
N ASN A 41 -10.97 -11.25 -6.54
CA ASN A 41 -12.38 -11.20 -6.18
C ASN A 41 -12.92 -12.55 -5.70
N GLU A 42 -12.59 -13.62 -6.40
CA GLU A 42 -13.01 -14.97 -6.03
C GLU A 42 -12.43 -15.44 -4.69
N LYS A 43 -11.15 -15.15 -4.45
CA LYS A 43 -10.42 -15.64 -3.27
C LYS A 43 -10.56 -14.75 -2.03
N SER A 44 -10.94 -13.50 -2.20
CA SER A 44 -10.84 -12.49 -1.15
C SER A 44 -12.13 -11.67 -1.06
N THR A 45 -12.41 -10.84 -2.05
CA THR A 45 -13.49 -9.85 -1.97
C THR A 45 -14.87 -10.50 -1.83
N ALA A 46 -15.12 -11.65 -2.46
CA ALA A 46 -16.37 -12.39 -2.35
C ALA A 46 -16.69 -12.88 -0.93
N SER A 47 -15.70 -12.93 -0.04
CA SER A 47 -15.87 -13.32 1.36
C SER A 47 -16.26 -12.16 2.27
N ILE A 48 -16.37 -10.92 1.76
CA ILE A 48 -16.74 -9.75 2.57
C ILE A 48 -18.21 -9.82 2.92
N ASP A 49 -18.50 -9.78 4.23
CA ASP A 49 -19.84 -9.57 4.73
C ASP A 49 -20.01 -8.09 5.13
N PRO A 50 -20.83 -7.30 4.43
CA PRO A 50 -21.03 -5.89 4.77
C PRO A 50 -21.69 -5.66 6.14
N LYS A 51 -22.28 -6.70 6.73
CA LYS A 51 -22.91 -6.63 8.06
C LYS A 51 -21.98 -7.05 9.19
N ASP A 52 -20.91 -7.76 8.89
CA ASP A 52 -19.94 -8.22 9.90
C ASP A 52 -18.50 -7.95 9.45
N PRO A 53 -17.87 -6.85 9.92
CA PRO A 53 -16.49 -6.52 9.56
C PRO A 53 -15.45 -7.53 10.07
N ARG A 54 -15.82 -8.50 10.90
CA ARG A 54 -14.93 -9.58 11.36
C ARG A 54 -14.75 -10.64 10.28
N VAL A 55 -15.68 -10.72 9.33
CA VAL A 55 -15.64 -11.64 8.19
C VAL A 55 -14.95 -10.99 7.00
N GLY A 56 -14.30 -11.78 6.17
CA GLY A 56 -13.64 -11.30 4.95
C GLY A 56 -12.11 -11.32 5.00
N PRO A 57 -11.45 -10.75 3.99
CA PRO A 57 -10.00 -10.80 3.83
C PRO A 57 -9.27 -10.05 4.94
N LYS A 58 -7.97 -10.32 5.07
CA LYS A 58 -7.09 -9.48 5.89
C LYS A 58 -6.99 -8.07 5.30
N ASN A 59 -6.68 -7.09 6.17
CA ASN A 59 -6.58 -5.68 5.74
C ASN A 59 -5.50 -5.46 4.67
N TRP A 60 -4.41 -6.23 4.69
CA TRP A 60 -3.40 -6.23 3.62
C TRP A 60 -3.99 -6.58 2.26
N GLN A 61 -4.83 -7.62 2.23
CA GLN A 61 -5.49 -8.08 1.02
C GLN A 61 -6.52 -7.06 0.54
N ALA A 62 -7.38 -6.59 1.43
CA ALA A 62 -8.39 -5.59 1.09
C ALA A 62 -7.77 -4.30 0.54
N ALA A 63 -6.72 -3.78 1.19
CA ALA A 63 -6.05 -2.55 0.76
C ALA A 63 -5.35 -2.71 -0.59
N SER A 64 -4.53 -3.77 -0.77
CA SER A 64 -3.83 -3.99 -2.04
C SER A 64 -4.80 -4.28 -3.20
N SER A 65 -5.91 -4.99 -2.93
CA SER A 65 -6.97 -5.25 -3.91
C SER A 65 -7.65 -3.95 -4.35
N ALA A 66 -8.02 -3.11 -3.39
CA ALA A 66 -8.64 -1.81 -3.69
C ALA A 66 -7.70 -0.91 -4.50
N ILE A 67 -6.41 -0.85 -4.14
CA ILE A 67 -5.41 -0.08 -4.88
C ILE A 67 -5.32 -0.55 -6.33
N LEU A 68 -5.19 -1.87 -6.57
CA LEU A 68 -5.14 -2.41 -7.94
C LEU A 68 -6.39 -2.10 -8.73
N MET A 69 -7.59 -2.31 -8.14
CA MET A 69 -8.85 -2.08 -8.84
C MET A 69 -9.06 -0.60 -9.19
N ALA A 70 -8.67 0.31 -8.27
CA ALA A 70 -8.76 1.73 -8.52
C ALA A 70 -7.78 2.18 -9.60
N GLU A 71 -6.52 1.77 -9.54
CA GLU A 71 -5.52 2.08 -10.57
C GLU A 71 -5.92 1.51 -11.93
N TYR A 72 -6.48 0.29 -11.97
CA TYR A 72 -7.01 -0.30 -13.20
C TYR A 72 -8.14 0.54 -13.80
N GLN A 73 -9.13 0.94 -12.98
CA GLN A 73 -10.22 1.81 -13.43
C GLN A 73 -9.71 3.15 -13.92
N LEU A 74 -8.77 3.78 -13.22
CA LEU A 74 -8.20 5.08 -13.60
C LEU A 74 -7.42 4.99 -14.92
N ALA A 75 -6.71 3.89 -15.14
CA ALA A 75 -5.90 3.70 -16.34
C ALA A 75 -6.75 3.30 -17.58
N THR A 76 -7.83 2.52 -17.38
CA THR A 76 -8.58 1.92 -18.49
C THR A 76 -9.95 2.55 -18.71
N GLY A 77 -10.51 3.21 -17.71
CA GLY A 77 -11.91 3.65 -17.69
C GLY A 77 -12.92 2.51 -17.44
N ASP A 78 -12.46 1.26 -17.28
CA ASP A 78 -13.33 0.12 -17.04
C ASP A 78 -13.82 0.07 -15.59
N THR A 79 -15.12 0.23 -15.39
CA THR A 79 -15.80 0.25 -14.09
C THR A 79 -16.33 -1.13 -13.65
N SER A 80 -16.04 -2.21 -14.38
CA SER A 80 -16.57 -3.56 -14.12
C SER A 80 -16.28 -4.06 -12.70
N PHE A 81 -15.21 -3.58 -12.08
CA PHE A 81 -14.78 -3.98 -10.74
C PHE A 81 -15.14 -2.97 -9.64
N PHE A 82 -15.87 -1.91 -9.97
CA PHE A 82 -16.15 -0.81 -9.03
C PHE A 82 -16.86 -1.27 -7.74
N LYS A 83 -17.82 -2.18 -7.83
CA LYS A 83 -18.50 -2.75 -6.64
C LYS A 83 -17.52 -3.47 -5.71
N PHE A 84 -16.53 -4.14 -6.26
CA PHE A 84 -15.51 -4.83 -5.47
C PHE A 84 -14.51 -3.86 -4.86
N LEU A 85 -14.17 -2.79 -5.57
CA LEU A 85 -13.40 -1.67 -5.02
C LEU A 85 -14.11 -1.08 -3.81
N GLN A 86 -15.40 -0.73 -3.94
CA GLN A 86 -16.21 -0.20 -2.85
C GLN A 86 -16.23 -1.16 -1.66
N ALA A 87 -16.52 -2.44 -1.87
CA ALA A 87 -16.60 -3.44 -0.79
C ALA A 87 -15.31 -3.53 0.03
N ASN A 88 -14.15 -3.50 -0.63
CA ASN A 88 -12.84 -3.49 0.07
C ASN A 88 -12.62 -2.19 0.86
N CYS A 89 -12.97 -1.04 0.30
CA CYS A 89 -12.86 0.25 0.97
C CYS A 89 -13.77 0.37 2.19
N ASP A 90 -15.03 -0.09 2.07
CA ASP A 90 -16.02 -0.09 3.14
C ASP A 90 -15.61 -1.05 4.28
N LEU A 91 -15.06 -2.22 3.94
CA LEU A 91 -14.48 -3.14 4.92
C LEU A 91 -13.34 -2.52 5.71
N LEU A 92 -12.41 -1.85 5.03
CA LEU A 92 -11.30 -1.15 5.67
C LEU A 92 -11.82 -0.06 6.61
N ALA A 93 -12.82 0.73 6.19
CA ALA A 93 -13.42 1.78 7.01
C ALA A 93 -14.11 1.20 8.26
N ALA A 94 -14.88 0.13 8.11
CA ALA A 94 -15.57 -0.55 9.22
C ALA A 94 -14.60 -1.15 10.25
N ARG A 95 -13.35 -1.40 9.87
CA ARG A 95 -12.29 -1.95 10.75
C ARG A 95 -11.42 -0.90 11.43
N VAL A 96 -11.62 0.38 11.15
CA VAL A 96 -10.97 1.44 11.90
C VAL A 96 -11.56 1.51 13.31
N THR A 97 -10.75 1.27 14.32
CA THR A 97 -11.21 1.37 15.72
C THR A 97 -11.61 2.80 16.08
N LYS A 98 -12.30 2.97 17.23
CA LYS A 98 -12.62 4.31 17.76
C LYS A 98 -11.40 5.20 17.97
N ASN A 99 -10.23 4.56 18.23
CA ASN A 99 -8.95 5.25 18.41
C ASN A 99 -8.12 5.33 17.11
N GLY A 100 -8.69 5.03 15.96
CA GLY A 100 -8.05 5.15 14.67
C GLY A 100 -7.11 4.01 14.28
N LYS A 101 -6.96 2.99 15.14
CA LYS A 101 -6.01 1.90 14.92
C LYS A 101 -6.56 0.86 13.98
N MET A 102 -5.67 0.25 13.21
CA MET A 102 -5.94 -0.92 12.37
C MET A 102 -4.91 -2.02 12.64
N GLY A 103 -5.31 -3.26 12.45
CA GLY A 103 -4.46 -4.44 12.59
C GLY A 103 -4.34 -5.20 11.29
N HIS A 104 -3.83 -6.45 11.35
CA HIS A 104 -3.78 -7.34 10.18
C HIS A 104 -5.18 -7.74 9.70
N HIS A 105 -6.11 -7.86 10.64
CA HIS A 105 -7.50 -8.21 10.44
C HIS A 105 -8.36 -7.30 11.30
N PHE A 106 -9.47 -7.79 11.85
CA PHE A 106 -10.33 -7.06 12.79
C PHE A 106 -9.61 -6.76 14.12
N ASP A 107 -8.76 -7.67 14.57
CA ASP A 107 -8.05 -7.55 15.85
C ASP A 107 -6.88 -6.56 15.78
N ILE A 108 -6.67 -5.82 16.88
CA ILE A 108 -5.53 -4.91 17.02
C ILE A 108 -4.39 -5.63 17.74
N PRO A 109 -3.29 -5.94 17.03
CA PRO A 109 -2.14 -6.64 17.59
C PRO A 109 -1.28 -5.76 18.50
N TYR A 110 -0.25 -6.37 19.08
CA TYR A 110 0.82 -5.67 19.81
C TYR A 110 0.31 -4.85 20.99
N ASN A 111 -0.48 -5.46 21.87
CA ASN A 111 -1.06 -4.83 23.06
C ASN A 111 -1.86 -3.54 22.71
N GLY A 112 -2.61 -3.59 21.61
CA GLY A 112 -3.41 -2.48 21.12
C GLY A 112 -2.59 -1.36 20.47
N GLY A 113 -1.35 -1.63 20.01
CA GLY A 113 -0.51 -0.67 19.29
C GLY A 113 -1.01 -0.35 17.89
N GLY A 114 -1.54 -1.35 17.20
CA GLY A 114 -1.95 -1.21 15.79
C GLY A 114 -0.77 -1.25 14.82
N LEU A 115 -1.08 -1.02 13.55
CA LEU A 115 -0.13 -1.08 12.43
C LEU A 115 -0.33 0.12 11.50
N VAL A 116 0.51 1.14 11.63
CA VAL A 116 0.41 2.35 10.79
C VAL A 116 0.58 2.04 9.30
N ILE A 117 1.31 0.97 8.93
CA ILE A 117 1.38 0.56 7.52
C ILE A 117 0.00 0.20 6.97
N ILE A 118 -0.86 -0.45 7.75
CA ILE A 118 -2.24 -0.77 7.33
C ILE A 118 -3.07 0.50 7.20
N ASN A 119 -2.96 1.42 8.17
CA ASN A 119 -3.60 2.72 8.08
C ASN A 119 -3.19 3.45 6.79
N SER A 120 -1.88 3.52 6.50
CA SER A 120 -1.36 4.22 5.32
C SER A 120 -1.83 3.59 4.01
N GLN A 121 -1.88 2.25 3.92
CA GLN A 121 -2.43 1.55 2.76
C GLN A 121 -3.92 1.78 2.60
N ALA A 122 -4.69 1.79 3.69
CA ALA A 122 -6.11 2.10 3.66
C ALA A 122 -6.35 3.54 3.16
N HIS A 123 -5.55 4.52 3.65
CA HIS A 123 -5.62 5.89 3.14
C HIS A 123 -5.33 5.98 1.64
N LEU A 124 -4.34 5.23 1.13
CA LEU A 124 -4.04 5.20 -0.30
C LEU A 124 -5.19 4.57 -1.10
N ALA A 125 -5.76 3.46 -0.61
CA ALA A 125 -6.90 2.81 -1.23
C ALA A 125 -8.12 3.75 -1.29
N TRP A 126 -8.46 4.44 -0.20
CA TRP A 126 -9.56 5.40 -0.17
C TRP A 126 -9.31 6.61 -1.08
N ALA A 127 -8.09 7.15 -1.09
CA ALA A 127 -7.73 8.28 -1.96
C ALA A 127 -7.91 7.94 -3.44
N LEU A 128 -7.48 6.75 -3.87
CA LEU A 128 -7.64 6.27 -5.23
C LEU A 128 -9.11 5.95 -5.55
N ALA A 129 -9.84 5.32 -4.61
CA ALA A 129 -11.26 5.02 -4.78
C ALA A 129 -12.10 6.30 -4.91
N GLU A 130 -11.74 7.38 -4.22
CA GLU A 130 -12.38 8.69 -4.37
C GLU A 130 -12.21 9.25 -5.78
N LYS A 131 -11.04 9.06 -6.41
CA LYS A 131 -10.83 9.41 -7.84
C LYS A 131 -11.67 8.56 -8.77
N CYS A 132 -12.06 7.36 -8.35
CA CYS A 132 -12.97 6.47 -9.07
C CYS A 132 -14.46 6.76 -8.81
N GLY A 133 -14.79 7.72 -7.95
CA GLY A 133 -16.17 8.11 -7.62
C GLY A 133 -16.76 7.44 -6.37
N HIS A 134 -15.97 6.73 -5.57
CA HIS A 134 -16.40 6.18 -4.28
C HIS A 134 -16.12 7.17 -3.15
N ALA A 135 -17.17 7.71 -2.54
CA ALA A 135 -17.03 8.61 -1.41
C ALA A 135 -16.42 7.87 -0.20
N ARG A 136 -15.33 8.41 0.34
CA ARG A 136 -14.69 7.84 1.53
C ARG A 136 -15.53 8.09 2.78
N ASP A 137 -15.41 7.19 3.76
CA ASP A 137 -15.93 7.42 5.11
C ASP A 137 -15.03 8.43 5.85
N GLU A 138 -15.54 9.65 6.03
CA GLU A 138 -14.82 10.77 6.66
C GLU A 138 -14.51 10.51 8.14
N ILE A 139 -15.34 9.72 8.83
CA ILE A 139 -15.12 9.38 10.24
C ILE A 139 -13.95 8.39 10.35
N ALA A 140 -13.94 7.34 9.52
CA ALA A 140 -12.86 6.36 9.47
C ALA A 140 -11.55 7.03 9.02
N TRP A 141 -11.59 7.86 7.98
CA TRP A 141 -10.46 8.64 7.51
C TRP A 141 -9.85 9.48 8.63
N SER A 142 -10.67 10.34 9.28
CA SER A 142 -10.19 11.24 10.33
C SER A 142 -9.65 10.51 11.55
N ARG A 143 -10.27 9.38 11.95
CA ARG A 143 -9.78 8.57 13.07
C ARG A 143 -8.44 7.94 12.73
N SER A 144 -8.34 7.31 11.55
CA SER A 144 -7.13 6.67 11.06
C SER A 144 -5.99 7.68 10.89
N TYR A 145 -6.29 8.86 10.34
CA TYR A 145 -5.30 9.93 10.17
C TYR A 145 -4.67 10.35 11.49
N ARG A 146 -5.44 10.50 12.57
CA ARG A 146 -4.90 10.86 13.90
C ARG A 146 -3.90 9.81 14.42
N GLU A 147 -4.14 8.52 14.21
CA GLU A 147 -3.18 7.47 14.58
C GLU A 147 -1.90 7.57 13.75
N VAL A 148 -2.04 7.85 12.45
CA VAL A 148 -0.89 8.08 11.55
C VAL A 148 -0.09 9.29 12.01
N GLU A 149 -0.73 10.42 12.23
CA GLU A 149 -0.08 11.66 12.68
C GLU A 149 0.63 11.48 14.03
N ALA A 150 0.00 10.78 14.99
CA ALA A 150 0.60 10.46 16.28
C ALA A 150 1.80 9.50 16.20
N SER A 151 1.96 8.79 15.09
CA SER A 151 3.10 7.91 14.85
C SER A 151 4.32 8.62 14.24
N LEU A 152 4.25 9.92 13.96
CA LEU A 152 5.32 10.68 13.34
C LEU A 152 6.56 10.72 14.24
N ASP A 153 7.69 10.24 13.75
CA ASP A 153 9.00 10.46 14.39
C ASP A 153 9.50 11.86 14.05
N GLN A 154 9.39 12.78 15.00
CA GLN A 154 9.79 14.17 14.82
C GLN A 154 11.27 14.34 14.46
N ARG A 155 12.12 13.35 14.75
CA ARG A 155 13.55 13.39 14.44
C ARG A 155 13.84 13.09 12.96
N THR A 156 13.05 12.22 12.35
CA THR A 156 13.26 11.79 10.97
C THR A 156 12.23 12.36 10.00
N GLY A 157 11.12 12.88 10.50
CA GLY A 157 9.98 13.29 9.69
C GLY A 157 9.19 12.14 9.07
N ALA A 158 9.55 10.89 9.39
CA ALA A 158 8.92 9.70 8.84
C ALA A 158 7.90 9.09 9.80
N LEU A 159 7.00 8.26 9.27
CA LEU A 159 6.04 7.53 10.10
C LEU A 159 6.68 6.33 10.78
N GLY A 160 6.41 6.18 12.05
CA GLY A 160 6.80 5.04 12.87
C GLY A 160 5.87 3.84 12.73
N TYR A 161 6.15 2.79 13.52
CA TYR A 161 5.40 1.54 13.48
C TYR A 161 3.95 1.72 13.97
N SER A 162 3.79 2.50 15.03
CA SER A 162 2.51 2.91 15.64
C SER A 162 2.71 4.18 16.44
N ALA A 163 1.63 4.82 16.93
CA ALA A 163 1.72 5.94 17.85
C ALA A 163 2.48 5.60 19.14
N LYS A 164 2.46 4.32 19.58
CA LYS A 164 3.24 3.84 20.73
C LYS A 164 4.72 3.56 20.40
N ALA A 165 5.06 3.39 19.13
CA ALA A 165 6.41 3.11 18.63
C ALA A 165 6.72 3.98 17.42
N PRO A 166 6.88 5.30 17.60
CA PRO A 166 7.12 6.23 16.49
C PRO A 166 8.51 6.05 15.88
N ARG A 167 9.47 5.50 16.62
CA ARG A 167 10.82 5.19 16.12
C ARG A 167 10.87 3.80 15.53
N SER A 168 11.17 3.68 14.24
CA SER A 168 11.32 2.42 13.55
C SER A 168 12.33 2.54 12.42
N PRO A 169 13.14 1.49 12.13
CA PRO A 169 14.06 1.50 10.99
C PRO A 169 13.36 1.34 9.64
N ASP A 170 12.20 0.66 9.61
CA ASP A 170 11.46 0.30 8.40
C ASP A 170 10.37 1.34 8.08
N ILE A 171 10.80 2.54 7.73
CA ILE A 171 9.91 3.71 7.56
C ILE A 171 9.20 3.76 6.20
N ALA A 172 9.83 3.24 5.14
CA ALA A 172 9.53 3.62 3.76
C ALA A 172 8.10 3.27 3.31
N ALA A 173 7.62 2.06 3.60
CA ALA A 173 6.32 1.62 3.10
C ALA A 173 5.16 2.48 3.63
N ARG A 174 5.12 2.72 4.94
CA ARG A 174 4.05 3.50 5.57
C ARG A 174 4.13 4.97 5.24
N THR A 175 5.34 5.52 5.24
CA THR A 175 5.60 6.91 4.90
C THR A 175 5.23 7.18 3.44
N GLY A 176 5.62 6.28 2.53
CA GLY A 176 5.34 6.41 1.10
C GLY A 176 3.87 6.26 0.74
N ALA A 177 3.21 5.22 1.27
CA ALA A 177 1.78 5.05 1.04
C ALA A 177 0.95 6.24 1.53
N MET A 178 1.30 6.78 2.72
CA MET A 178 0.61 7.96 3.25
C MET A 178 0.92 9.22 2.46
N ALA A 179 2.17 9.46 2.07
CA ALA A 179 2.54 10.61 1.23
C ALA A 179 1.76 10.61 -0.09
N ALA A 180 1.67 9.44 -0.76
CA ALA A 180 0.88 9.28 -1.98
C ALA A 180 -0.61 9.58 -1.75
N ALA A 181 -1.20 9.03 -0.68
CA ALA A 181 -2.60 9.25 -0.34
C ALA A 181 -2.91 10.75 -0.13
N LEU A 182 -2.06 11.45 0.60
CA LEU A 182 -2.23 12.88 0.87
C LEU A 182 -2.06 13.73 -0.41
N ALA A 183 -1.11 13.37 -1.27
CA ALA A 183 -0.92 14.04 -2.56
C ALA A 183 -2.14 13.85 -3.48
N ILE A 184 -2.69 12.63 -3.57
CA ILE A 184 -3.86 12.32 -4.39
C ILE A 184 -5.10 13.11 -3.95
N THR A 185 -5.31 13.24 -2.64
CA THR A 185 -6.47 13.95 -2.09
C THR A 185 -6.27 15.45 -2.01
N GLY A 186 -5.04 15.96 -2.08
CA GLY A 186 -4.70 17.35 -1.79
C GLY A 186 -4.87 17.73 -0.31
N ALA A 187 -5.05 16.73 0.56
CA ALA A 187 -5.22 16.94 1.99
C ALA A 187 -3.86 17.06 2.70
N LYS A 188 -3.77 17.97 3.70
CA LYS A 188 -2.59 18.04 4.57
C LYS A 188 -1.26 18.17 3.81
N GLU A 189 -1.19 19.09 2.87
CA GLU A 189 -0.03 19.30 1.99
C GLU A 189 1.31 19.38 2.75
N GLY A 190 1.37 20.11 3.86
CA GLY A 190 2.58 20.20 4.68
C GLY A 190 3.06 18.84 5.22
N MET A 191 2.13 17.96 5.61
CA MET A 191 2.47 16.60 6.02
C MET A 191 2.96 15.78 4.82
N ALA A 192 2.33 15.88 3.65
CA ALA A 192 2.78 15.17 2.45
C ALA A 192 4.22 15.55 2.09
N GLN A 193 4.55 16.84 2.12
CA GLN A 193 5.91 17.35 1.86
C GLN A 193 6.91 16.81 2.89
N GLN A 194 6.59 16.88 4.18
CA GLN A 194 7.45 16.35 5.24
C GLN A 194 7.73 14.85 5.06
N LEU A 195 6.72 14.06 4.72
CA LEU A 195 6.88 12.63 4.48
C LEU A 195 7.77 12.35 3.25
N ALA A 196 7.62 13.13 2.18
CA ALA A 196 8.45 13.00 0.99
C ALA A 196 9.91 13.40 1.26
N GLU A 197 10.15 14.45 2.04
CA GLU A 197 11.50 14.86 2.47
C GLU A 197 12.17 13.77 3.31
N ALA A 198 11.41 13.15 4.23
CA ALA A 198 11.90 12.03 5.03
C ALA A 198 12.28 10.82 4.16
N LEU A 199 11.47 10.51 3.13
CA LEU A 199 11.78 9.45 2.17
C LEU A 199 13.04 9.77 1.35
N ALA A 200 13.17 10.98 0.85
CA ALA A 200 14.35 11.41 0.08
C ALA A 200 15.62 11.36 0.94
N THR A 201 15.56 11.87 2.17
CA THR A 201 16.71 11.90 3.10
C THR A 201 17.13 10.50 3.55
N HIS A 202 16.16 9.61 3.72
CA HIS A 202 16.39 8.27 4.26
C HIS A 202 16.13 7.15 3.23
N HIS A 203 16.27 7.44 1.92
CA HIS A 203 15.94 6.49 0.84
C HIS A 203 16.70 5.16 0.95
N GLY A 204 17.92 5.14 1.51
CA GLY A 204 18.66 3.91 1.78
C GLY A 204 17.94 2.90 2.67
N ARG A 205 16.90 3.35 3.40
CA ARG A 205 16.04 2.46 4.21
C ARG A 205 14.86 1.85 3.44
N MET A 206 14.66 2.19 2.17
CA MET A 206 13.57 1.62 1.36
C MET A 206 13.65 0.09 1.22
N ARG A 207 14.86 -0.48 1.31
CA ARG A 207 15.08 -1.93 1.35
C ARG A 207 14.70 -2.58 2.69
N HIS A 208 14.50 -1.81 3.75
CA HIS A 208 14.10 -2.28 5.07
C HIS A 208 12.64 -1.90 5.31
N ALA A 209 11.71 -2.69 4.79
CA ALA A 209 10.29 -2.49 5.02
C ALA A 209 9.70 -3.64 5.82
N HIS A 210 8.55 -3.40 6.43
CA HIS A 210 7.82 -4.34 7.26
C HIS A 210 7.69 -5.71 6.58
N ALA A 211 8.46 -6.68 7.06
CA ALA A 211 8.53 -8.08 6.59
C ALA A 211 8.93 -8.30 5.11
N MET A 212 8.78 -7.31 4.22
CA MET A 212 9.08 -7.43 2.79
C MET A 212 9.71 -6.14 2.27
N SER A 213 10.92 -6.24 1.70
CA SER A 213 11.61 -5.08 1.12
C SER A 213 10.85 -4.48 -0.06
N SER A 214 10.17 -5.29 -0.86
CA SER A 214 9.42 -4.84 -2.04
C SER A 214 8.38 -3.78 -1.72
N ILE A 215 7.64 -3.90 -0.63
CA ILE A 215 6.63 -2.88 -0.27
C ILE A 215 7.26 -1.54 0.12
N GLY A 216 8.47 -1.54 0.68
CA GLY A 216 9.22 -0.30 0.96
C GLY A 216 9.63 0.42 -0.30
N LEU A 217 10.08 -0.31 -1.32
CA LEU A 217 10.43 0.24 -2.62
C LEU A 217 9.17 0.74 -3.36
N ILE A 218 8.12 -0.09 -3.45
CA ILE A 218 6.89 0.25 -4.16
C ILE A 218 6.25 1.52 -3.59
N TYR A 219 5.94 1.52 -2.30
CA TYR A 219 5.27 2.67 -1.69
C TYR A 219 6.22 3.86 -1.48
N GLY A 220 7.50 3.62 -1.17
CA GLY A 220 8.47 4.69 -1.02
C GLY A 220 8.64 5.49 -2.31
N PHE A 221 8.81 4.82 -3.44
CA PHE A 221 8.91 5.50 -4.73
C PHE A 221 7.58 6.11 -5.18
N ALA A 222 6.44 5.45 -4.93
CA ALA A 222 5.12 6.02 -5.22
C ALA A 222 4.91 7.33 -4.45
N GLY A 223 5.22 7.35 -3.14
CA GLY A 223 5.11 8.56 -2.33
C GLY A 223 6.01 9.70 -2.79
N LEU A 224 7.29 9.40 -3.10
CA LEU A 224 8.21 10.40 -3.66
C LEU A 224 7.71 10.95 -4.99
N LYS A 225 7.29 10.06 -5.92
CA LYS A 225 6.79 10.47 -7.24
C LYS A 225 5.58 11.38 -7.14
N SER A 226 4.65 11.06 -6.23
CA SER A 226 3.40 11.80 -6.09
C SER A 226 3.59 13.21 -5.50
N VAL A 227 4.56 13.39 -4.61
CA VAL A 227 4.78 14.66 -3.89
C VAL A 227 5.95 15.46 -4.45
N ASN A 228 7.08 14.80 -4.73
CA ASN A 228 8.32 15.43 -5.18
C ASN A 228 8.95 14.65 -6.34
N PRO A 229 8.45 14.85 -7.58
CA PRO A 229 8.96 14.14 -8.77
C PRO A 229 10.45 14.39 -9.05
N LYS A 230 11.03 15.52 -8.60
CA LYS A 230 12.45 15.80 -8.74
C LYS A 230 13.26 14.88 -7.82
N ALA A 231 12.96 14.87 -6.53
CA ALA A 231 13.62 13.97 -5.58
C ALA A 231 13.43 12.50 -5.97
N HIS A 232 12.26 12.13 -6.48
CA HIS A 232 12.03 10.78 -7.01
C HIS A 232 13.03 10.40 -8.10
N ARG A 233 13.27 11.27 -9.09
CA ARG A 233 14.23 10.98 -10.16
C ARG A 233 15.67 10.85 -9.64
N GLU A 234 16.07 11.71 -8.71
CA GLU A 234 17.41 11.69 -8.08
C GLU A 234 17.61 10.37 -7.31
N VAL A 235 16.67 10.02 -6.45
CA VAL A 235 16.73 8.77 -5.66
C VAL A 235 16.67 7.55 -6.58
N MET A 236 15.82 7.55 -7.62
CA MET A 236 15.76 6.43 -8.57
C MET A 236 17.08 6.23 -9.30
N ALA A 237 17.78 7.30 -9.69
CA ALA A 237 19.08 7.19 -10.34
C ALA A 237 20.10 6.47 -9.44
N GLU A 238 20.06 6.70 -8.13
CA GLU A 238 20.92 5.99 -7.17
C GLU A 238 20.50 4.52 -6.97
N TRP A 239 19.20 4.21 -7.13
CA TRP A 239 18.68 2.86 -6.92
C TRP A 239 18.75 1.95 -8.14
N VAL A 240 18.86 2.50 -9.37
CA VAL A 240 18.91 1.71 -10.59
C VAL A 240 20.04 0.65 -10.55
N PRO A 241 21.27 0.95 -10.15
CA PRO A 241 22.31 -0.08 -10.06
C PRO A 241 21.97 -1.22 -9.10
N TYR A 242 21.35 -0.89 -7.95
CA TYR A 242 20.91 -1.91 -6.99
C TYR A 242 19.80 -2.80 -7.59
N LEU A 243 18.82 -2.21 -8.26
CA LEU A 243 17.71 -2.94 -8.88
C LEU A 243 18.22 -3.86 -10.00
N GLU A 244 19.15 -3.38 -10.84
CA GLU A 244 19.76 -4.18 -11.90
C GLU A 244 20.63 -5.33 -11.35
N LEU A 245 21.43 -5.08 -10.31
CA LEU A 245 22.22 -6.12 -9.65
C LEU A 245 21.34 -7.14 -8.91
N SER A 246 20.13 -6.77 -8.49
CA SER A 246 19.20 -7.69 -7.85
C SER A 246 18.53 -8.67 -8.82
N ARG A 247 18.54 -8.35 -10.13
CA ARG A 247 17.94 -9.19 -11.16
C ARG A 247 18.83 -10.40 -11.46
N ASN A 248 18.23 -11.58 -11.46
CA ASN A 248 18.92 -12.79 -11.86
C ASN A 248 18.66 -13.15 -13.33
N ALA A 249 19.36 -14.19 -13.82
CA ALA A 249 19.31 -14.61 -15.22
C ALA A 249 17.90 -15.07 -15.71
N VAL A 250 17.01 -15.44 -14.80
CA VAL A 250 15.63 -15.84 -15.12
C VAL A 250 14.62 -14.71 -14.93
N GLY A 251 15.11 -13.48 -14.68
CA GLY A 251 14.26 -12.27 -14.59
C GLY A 251 13.62 -12.06 -13.23
N SER A 252 13.85 -12.91 -12.23
CA SER A 252 13.45 -12.64 -10.85
C SER A 252 14.47 -11.75 -10.14
N ALA A 253 14.06 -11.10 -9.05
CA ALA A 253 14.95 -10.27 -8.25
C ALA A 253 15.31 -10.97 -6.93
N ALA A 254 16.59 -10.89 -6.56
CA ALA A 254 17.09 -11.38 -5.29
C ALA A 254 17.21 -10.22 -4.27
N TYR A 255 16.84 -10.49 -3.03
CA TYR A 255 17.02 -9.52 -1.96
C TYR A 255 18.38 -9.71 -1.27
N PHE A 256 19.24 -8.72 -1.38
CA PHE A 256 20.61 -8.77 -0.83
C PHE A 256 20.73 -8.44 0.66
N GLY A 257 19.68 -8.44 1.42
CA GLY A 257 19.74 -8.05 2.84
C GLY A 257 19.09 -9.03 3.82
N GLY A 258 18.67 -10.20 3.39
CA GLY A 258 17.95 -11.15 4.22
C GLY A 258 18.05 -12.59 3.76
N LYS A 259 17.68 -13.51 4.66
CA LYS A 259 17.67 -14.96 4.40
C LYS A 259 16.50 -15.44 3.50
N ARG A 260 15.71 -14.56 2.94
CA ARG A 260 14.53 -14.89 2.13
C ARG A 260 14.67 -14.31 0.73
N ASN A 261 14.79 -15.19 -0.24
CA ASN A 261 14.55 -14.85 -1.62
C ASN A 261 13.07 -14.49 -1.78
N ILE A 262 12.80 -13.31 -2.29
CA ILE A 262 11.46 -12.89 -2.71
C ILE A 262 11.50 -13.02 -4.24
N GLY A 263 11.23 -14.19 -4.73
CA GLY A 263 11.05 -14.51 -6.13
C GLY A 263 9.60 -14.57 -6.49
#